data_86a8f0b5d0e363172e400cae4ed576df
#
_entry.id   86a8f0b5d0e363172e400cae4ed576df
#
_cell.length_a   1.000
_cell.length_b   1.000
_cell.length_c   1.000
_cell.angle_alpha   90.00
_cell.angle_beta   90.00
_cell.angle_gamma   90.00
#
_symmetry.space_group_name_H-M   'P 1'
#
loop_
_entity.id
_entity.type
_entity.pdbx_description
1 polymer ?
#
loop_
_entity_poly.entity_id
_entity_poly.type
_entity_poly.pdbx_seq_one_letter_code
_entity_poly.pdbx_strand_id
1 'polypeptide(L)' 'MIKLFSILGLECKTNSGPKPNKLCVFPYTFQGLEYFECATIEHNQPWCPTEVYENGSYVDGQWGNCDNSCFS' A
#
# COMPACT_ATOMS: atom_id res chain seq x y z
N MET A 1 7.31 -9.56 -12.88
CA MET A 1 7.97 -8.29 -12.53
C MET A 1 8.35 -8.27 -11.06
N ILE A 2 9.55 -7.91 -10.79
CA ILE A 2 10.07 -7.95 -9.44
C ILE A 2 9.83 -6.63 -8.72
N LYS A 3 9.42 -6.72 -7.48
CA LYS A 3 9.27 -5.55 -6.64
C LYS A 3 10.61 -5.28 -5.99
N LEU A 4 11.24 -4.21 -6.37
CA LEU A 4 12.60 -3.96 -5.94
C LEU A 4 12.76 -3.17 -4.68
N PHE A 5 11.72 -2.49 -4.25
CA PHE A 5 11.87 -1.64 -3.07
C PHE A 5 12.20 -2.43 -1.81
N SER A 6 11.83 -3.68 -1.74
CA SER A 6 12.13 -4.45 -0.54
C SER A 6 13.58 -4.91 -0.50
N ILE A 7 14.31 -4.75 -1.59
CA ILE A 7 15.72 -5.13 -1.63
C ILE A 7 16.51 -4.38 -0.57
N LEU A 8 16.12 -3.17 -0.30
CA LEU A 8 16.84 -2.35 0.66
C LEU A 8 16.38 -2.58 2.09
N GLY A 9 15.48 -3.51 2.32
CA GLY A 9 14.97 -3.74 3.64
C GLY A 9 14.01 -2.67 4.10
N LEU A 10 13.55 -1.83 3.18
CA LEU A 10 12.65 -0.74 3.50
C LEU A 10 11.23 -1.14 3.20
N GLU A 11 10.80 -2.24 3.76
CA GLU A 11 9.46 -2.73 3.52
C GLU A 11 8.45 -1.85 4.22
N CYS A 12 7.41 -1.50 3.48
CA CYS A 12 6.34 -0.69 4.02
C CYS A 12 5.20 -1.60 4.44
N LYS A 13 4.81 -1.51 5.69
CA LYS A 13 3.75 -2.35 6.24
C LYS A 13 2.64 -1.49 6.79
N THR A 14 1.48 -2.10 6.92
CA THR A 14 0.35 -1.46 7.60
C THR A 14 0.50 -1.72 9.10
N ASN A 15 -0.10 -0.84 9.90
CA ASN A 15 -0.12 -1.06 11.35
C ASN A 15 -1.53 -0.96 11.94
N SER A 16 -2.51 -0.62 11.11
CA SER A 16 -3.88 -0.49 11.61
C SER A 16 -4.82 -0.52 10.43
N GLY A 17 -6.11 -0.44 10.72
CA GLY A 17 -7.11 -0.52 9.69
C GLY A 17 -7.58 -1.94 9.47
N PRO A 18 -8.27 -2.20 8.38
CA PRO A 18 -8.83 -3.54 8.14
C PRO A 18 -7.79 -4.65 8.06
N LYS A 19 -6.59 -4.34 7.54
CA LYS A 19 -5.56 -5.35 7.37
C LYS A 19 -4.26 -4.86 7.99
N PRO A 20 -4.12 -4.97 9.31
CA PRO A 20 -2.90 -4.53 9.98
C PRO A 20 -1.75 -5.54 9.82
N ASN A 21 -0.54 -5.03 9.94
CA ASN A 21 0.67 -5.87 9.93
C ASN A 21 0.83 -6.66 8.65
N LYS A 22 0.47 -6.05 7.53
CA LYS A 22 0.62 -6.67 6.22
C LYS A 22 1.49 -5.77 5.36
N LEU A 23 2.17 -6.38 4.40
CA LEU A 23 2.99 -5.60 3.46
C LEU A 23 2.10 -4.81 2.52
N CYS A 24 2.48 -3.56 2.30
CA CYS A 24 1.85 -2.75 1.27
C CYS A 24 2.23 -3.28 -0.11
N VAL A 25 1.35 -3.14 -1.06
CA VAL A 25 1.60 -3.52 -2.45
C VAL A 25 1.71 -2.27 -3.30
N PHE A 26 2.85 -2.10 -3.98
CA PHE A 26 3.07 -0.98 -4.88
C PHE A 26 3.60 -1.50 -6.20
N PRO A 27 3.28 -0.86 -7.31
CA PRO A 27 2.30 0.22 -7.42
C PRO A 27 0.88 -0.31 -7.37
N TYR A 28 -0.06 0.57 -7.16
CA TYR A 28 -1.47 0.19 -7.21
C TYR A 28 -2.26 1.27 -7.92
N THR A 29 -3.39 0.87 -8.47
CA THR A 29 -4.29 1.80 -9.14
C THR A 29 -5.54 1.96 -8.29
N PHE A 30 -5.91 3.20 -8.03
CA PHE A 30 -7.09 3.53 -7.26
C PHE A 30 -7.81 4.67 -7.96
N GLN A 31 -9.06 4.42 -8.32
CA GLN A 31 -9.88 5.42 -9.02
C GLN A 31 -9.18 6.00 -10.25
N GLY A 32 -8.55 5.09 -11.01
CA GLY A 32 -7.98 5.47 -12.28
C GLY A 32 -6.59 6.09 -12.22
N LEU A 33 -6.03 6.27 -11.03
CA LEU A 33 -4.69 6.84 -10.88
C LEU A 33 -3.76 5.82 -10.26
N GLU A 34 -2.51 5.84 -10.72
CA GLU A 34 -1.50 4.92 -10.22
C GLU A 34 -0.70 5.56 -9.11
N TYR A 35 -0.47 4.80 -8.05
CA TYR A 35 0.26 5.28 -6.88
C TYR A 35 1.44 4.37 -6.60
N PHE A 36 2.55 4.98 -6.20
CA PHE A 36 3.78 4.25 -5.91
C PHE A 36 4.17 4.34 -4.44
N GLU A 37 3.33 4.94 -3.65
CA GLU A 37 3.59 5.10 -2.22
C GLU A 37 2.26 5.27 -1.51
N CYS A 38 2.31 5.27 -0.18
CA CYS A 38 1.10 5.47 0.61
C CYS A 38 0.47 6.82 0.26
N ALA A 39 -0.84 6.84 0.22
CA ALA A 39 -1.57 8.04 -0.18
C ALA A 39 -2.67 8.33 0.82
N THR A 40 -3.11 9.58 0.84
CA THR A 40 -4.21 9.99 1.71
C THR A 40 -5.52 10.13 0.96
N ILE A 41 -5.55 9.67 -0.30
CA ILE A 41 -6.75 9.79 -1.11
C ILE A 41 -7.95 9.17 -0.41
N GLU A 42 -9.00 9.96 -0.23
CA GLU A 42 -10.23 9.54 0.43
C GLU A 42 -10.02 9.03 1.84
N HIS A 43 -9.00 9.55 2.53
CA HIS A 43 -8.64 9.07 3.84
C HIS A 43 -7.95 10.19 4.59
N ASN A 44 -7.95 10.12 5.91
CA ASN A 44 -7.32 11.17 6.70
C ASN A 44 -5.91 10.83 7.15
N GLN A 45 -5.40 9.69 6.71
CA GLN A 45 -4.00 9.34 6.97
C GLN A 45 -3.53 8.42 5.85
N PRO A 46 -2.21 8.30 5.68
CA PRO A 46 -1.68 7.51 4.57
C PRO A 46 -2.08 6.04 4.69
N TRP A 47 -2.45 5.45 3.57
CA TRP A 47 -2.85 4.07 3.52
C TRP A 47 -2.28 3.41 2.27
N CYS A 48 -2.32 2.09 2.25
CA CYS A 48 -1.91 1.32 1.09
C CYS A 48 -2.77 0.08 0.99
N PRO A 49 -2.89 -0.47 -0.22
CA PRO A 49 -3.53 -1.77 -0.37
C PRO A 49 -2.61 -2.86 0.12
N THR A 50 -3.20 -3.93 0.61
CA THR A 50 -2.45 -5.13 0.95
C THR A 50 -2.66 -6.20 -0.12
N GLU A 51 -3.52 -5.94 -1.08
CA GLU A 51 -3.77 -6.87 -2.17
C GLU A 51 -4.30 -6.08 -3.35
N VAL A 52 -3.85 -6.45 -4.56
CA VAL A 52 -4.36 -5.84 -5.79
C VAL A 52 -4.70 -6.96 -6.76
N TYR A 53 -5.55 -6.62 -7.73
CA TYR A 53 -5.84 -7.53 -8.82
C TYR A 53 -4.63 -7.63 -9.74
N GLU A 54 -4.68 -8.58 -10.66
CA GLU A 54 -3.57 -8.76 -11.59
C GLU A 54 -3.23 -7.49 -12.35
N ASN A 55 -4.22 -6.68 -12.63
CA ASN A 55 -3.98 -5.44 -13.36
C ASN A 55 -3.52 -4.30 -12.47
N GLY A 56 -3.31 -4.56 -11.19
CA GLY A 56 -2.83 -3.54 -10.27
C GLY A 56 -3.90 -2.77 -9.55
N SER A 57 -5.16 -3.02 -9.85
CA SER A 57 -6.25 -2.31 -9.20
C SER A 57 -6.43 -2.76 -7.75
N TYR A 58 -6.72 -1.80 -6.90
CA TYR A 58 -6.98 -2.05 -5.50
C TYR A 58 -8.15 -3.03 -5.32
N VAL A 59 -7.99 -4.00 -4.43
CA VAL A 59 -9.05 -4.93 -4.08
C VAL A 59 -9.78 -4.35 -2.88
N ASP A 60 -11.06 -4.08 -3.05
CA ASP A 60 -11.86 -3.44 -2.01
C ASP A 60 -11.74 -4.17 -0.67
N GLY A 61 -11.51 -3.42 0.38
CA GLY A 61 -11.40 -3.97 1.73
C GLY A 61 -10.02 -4.49 2.10
N GLN A 62 -9.12 -4.60 1.14
CA GLN A 62 -7.78 -5.14 1.38
C GLN A 62 -6.78 -4.00 1.49
N TRP A 63 -6.82 -3.30 2.63
CA TRP A 63 -5.97 -2.13 2.82
C TRP A 63 -5.69 -1.93 4.29
N GLY A 64 -4.73 -1.10 4.59
CA GLY A 64 -4.44 -0.70 5.95
C GLY A 64 -3.72 0.63 5.98
N ASN A 65 -3.61 1.21 7.16
CA ASN A 65 -2.90 2.46 7.34
C ASN A 65 -1.41 2.17 7.40
N CYS A 66 -0.63 3.00 6.75
CA CYS A 66 0.81 2.79 6.65
C CYS A 66 1.50 3.03 7.96
N ASP A 67 2.45 2.17 8.28
CA ASP A 67 3.29 2.33 9.44
C ASP A 67 4.31 3.45 9.20
N ASN A 68 4.88 3.97 10.29
CA ASN A 68 5.87 5.03 10.17
C ASN A 68 7.09 4.60 9.36
N SER A 69 7.39 3.31 9.34
CA SER A 69 8.52 2.81 8.57
C SER A 69 8.39 3.11 7.09
N CYS A 70 7.17 3.38 6.63
CA CYS A 70 6.93 3.69 5.22
C CYS A 70 7.50 5.04 4.81
N PHE A 71 7.90 5.86 5.76
CA PHE A 71 8.30 7.23 5.49
C PHE A 71 9.74 7.55 5.92
N SER A 72 10.50 6.55 6.23
CA SER A 72 11.88 6.79 6.67
C SER A 72 12.91 6.61 5.56
#